data_bd4f0a39b9717d441db4c3b2f997d7ca
#
_entry.id   bd4f0a39b9717d441db4c3b2f997d7ca
#
_cell.length_a   1.000
_cell.length_b   1.000
_cell.length_c   1.000
_cell.angle_alpha   90.00
_cell.angle_beta   90.00
_cell.angle_gamma   90.00
#
_symmetry.space_group_name_H-M   'P 1'
#
loop_
_entity.id
_entity.type
_entity.pdbx_description
1 polymer ?
#
loop_
_entity_poly.entity_id
_entity_poly.type
_entity_poly.pdbx_seq_one_letter_code
_entity_poly.pdbx_strand_id
1 'polypeptide(L)' 'MKVIEGVFDTAQKRTIVEKLTDAMVAIEGENMRAVTWCVVEEVRSGDWGIGGKPLTTTDVKNLAAGQPAAR' A
#
# COMPACT_ATOMS: atom_id res chain seq x y z
N MET A 1 -6.86 1.21 1.90
CA MET A 1 -5.76 1.04 0.94
C MET A 1 -5.34 -0.42 0.89
N LYS A 2 -5.15 -0.97 -0.30
CA LYS A 2 -4.73 -2.36 -0.47
C LYS A 2 -3.31 -2.43 -1.01
N VAL A 3 -2.50 -3.31 -0.44
CA VAL A 3 -1.12 -3.54 -0.86
C VAL A 3 -0.88 -5.05 -0.90
N ILE A 4 0.14 -5.47 -1.64
CA ILE A 4 0.52 -6.89 -1.66
C ILE A 4 1.26 -7.22 -0.37
N GLU A 5 0.94 -8.35 0.25
CA GLU A 5 1.60 -8.79 1.48
C GLU A 5 3.12 -8.88 1.32
N GLY A 6 3.84 -8.58 2.38
CA GLY A 6 5.29 -8.74 2.43
C GLY A 6 6.10 -7.66 1.72
N VAL A 7 5.46 -6.67 1.07
CA VAL A 7 6.17 -5.57 0.40
C VAL A 7 6.61 -4.51 1.41
N PHE A 8 5.75 -4.19 2.36
CA PHE A 8 6.03 -3.16 3.37
C PHE A 8 6.16 -3.77 4.76
N ASP A 9 7.16 -3.33 5.51
CA ASP A 9 7.30 -3.71 6.92
C ASP A 9 6.36 -2.87 7.80
N THR A 10 6.36 -3.17 9.10
CA THR A 10 5.48 -2.49 10.06
C THR A 10 5.74 -0.98 10.12
N ALA A 11 7.01 -0.57 10.07
CA ALA A 11 7.38 0.85 10.11
C ALA A 11 6.90 1.59 8.85
N GLN A 12 7.03 0.95 7.69
CA GLN A 12 6.56 1.52 6.43
C GLN A 12 5.04 1.64 6.40
N LYS A 13 4.31 0.64 6.88
CA LYS A 13 2.85 0.69 6.97
C LYS A 13 2.38 1.81 7.91
N ARG A 14 3.08 2.02 9.01
CA ARG A 14 2.80 3.13 9.92
C ARG A 14 2.98 4.48 9.21
N THR A 15 4.06 4.64 8.47
CA THR A 15 4.32 5.86 7.68
C THR A 15 3.23 6.09 6.64
N ILE A 16 2.78 5.04 5.97
CA ILE A 16 1.68 5.13 5.00
C ILE A 16 0.42 5.67 5.68
N VAL A 17 0.04 5.10 6.82
CA VAL A 17 -1.14 5.54 7.58
C VAL A 17 -1.03 7.01 7.97
N GLU A 18 0.13 7.42 8.48
CA GLU A 18 0.35 8.81 8.88
C GLU A 18 0.23 9.78 7.71
N LYS A 19 0.90 9.49 6.61
CA LYS A 19 0.92 10.38 5.44
C LYS A 19 -0.43 10.45 4.74
N LEU A 20 -1.14 9.34 4.61
CA LEU A 20 -2.48 9.35 4.02
C LEU A 20 -3.48 10.09 4.90
N THR A 21 -3.38 9.93 6.20
CA THR A 21 -4.20 10.69 7.15
C THR A 21 -3.93 12.17 7.02
N ASP A 22 -2.67 12.58 6.97
CA ASP A 22 -2.30 13.99 6.80
C ASP A 22 -2.86 14.56 5.49
N ALA A 23 -2.79 13.81 4.41
CA ALA A 23 -3.33 14.23 3.12
C ALA A 23 -4.84 14.44 3.18
N MET A 24 -5.57 13.54 3.83
CA MET A 24 -7.02 13.66 3.99
C MET A 24 -7.38 14.83 4.88
N VAL A 25 -6.68 15.00 5.99
CA VAL A 25 -6.91 16.11 6.93
C VAL A 25 -6.65 17.46 6.27
N ALA A 26 -5.71 17.56 5.37
CA ALA A 26 -5.47 18.78 4.59
C ALA A 26 -6.70 19.20 3.77
N ILE A 27 -7.53 18.23 3.40
CA ILE A 27 -8.76 18.47 2.62
C ILE A 27 -9.94 18.74 3.55
N GLU A 28 -10.13 17.91 4.58
CA GLU A 28 -11.35 17.94 5.42
C GLU A 28 -11.22 18.81 6.66
N GLY A 29 -10.00 19.20 7.03
CA GLY A 29 -9.75 20.05 8.20
C GLY A 29 -9.21 19.28 9.39
N GLU A 30 -8.42 19.96 10.23
CA GLU A 30 -7.72 19.35 11.37
C GLU A 30 -8.68 18.77 12.42
N ASN A 31 -9.88 19.33 12.55
CA ASN A 31 -10.88 18.82 13.50
C ASN A 31 -11.32 17.39 13.19
N MET A 32 -11.12 16.95 11.95
CA MET A 32 -11.50 15.60 11.52
C MET A 32 -10.42 14.54 11.78
N ARG A 33 -9.22 14.95 12.18
CA ARG A 33 -8.10 14.00 12.37
C ARG A 33 -8.46 12.85 13.28
N ALA A 34 -9.11 13.13 14.42
CA ALA A 34 -9.41 12.12 15.42
C ALA A 34 -10.42 11.05 14.94
N VAL A 35 -11.16 11.34 13.88
CA VAL A 35 -12.16 10.42 13.32
C VAL A 35 -11.85 10.01 11.89
N THR A 36 -10.67 10.34 11.38
CA THR A 36 -10.21 9.92 10.06
C THR A 36 -9.54 8.55 10.17
N TRP A 37 -10.06 7.61 9.43
CA TRP A 37 -9.55 6.24 9.42
C TRP A 37 -8.71 6.01 8.17
N CYS A 38 -7.59 5.33 8.36
CA CYS A 38 -6.79 4.80 7.26
C CYS A 38 -6.50 3.33 7.57
N VAL A 39 -6.94 2.45 6.70
CA VAL A 39 -6.75 1.00 6.87
C VAL A 39 -5.86 0.51 5.74
N VAL A 40 -4.79 -0.20 6.09
CA VAL A 40 -3.93 -0.88 5.15
C VAL A 40 -4.27 -2.36 5.15
N GLU A 41 -4.79 -2.85 4.04
CA GLU A 41 -5.14 -4.26 3.87
C GLU A 41 -4.10 -4.94 2.99
N GLU A 42 -3.55 -6.04 3.47
CA GLU A 42 -2.59 -6.82 2.70
C GLU A 42 -3.31 -7.87 1.87
N VAL A 43 -3.08 -7.83 0.56
CA VAL A 43 -3.57 -8.84 -0.39
C VAL A 43 -2.51 -9.91 -0.54
N ARG A 44 -2.93 -11.17 -0.44
CA ARG A 44 -2.05 -12.33 -0.55
C ARG A 44 -1.27 -12.30 -1.86
N SER A 45 0.02 -12.62 -1.79
CA SER A 45 0.89 -12.76 -2.95
C SER A 45 0.27 -13.72 -3.97
N GLY A 46 0.17 -13.27 -5.23
CA GLY A 46 -0.46 -14.05 -6.29
C GLY A 46 -1.96 -13.82 -6.44
N ASP A 47 -2.61 -13.15 -5.48
CA ASP A 47 -4.05 -12.85 -5.55
C ASP A 47 -4.33 -11.48 -6.17
N TRP A 48 -3.31 -10.78 -6.61
CA TRP A 48 -3.42 -9.50 -7.29
C TRP A 48 -3.24 -9.70 -8.79
N GLY A 49 -4.21 -9.29 -9.57
CA GLY A 49 -4.17 -9.48 -11.02
C GLY A 49 -4.00 -8.19 -11.78
N ILE A 50 -3.09 -8.19 -12.76
CA ILE A 50 -2.92 -7.08 -13.71
C ILE A 50 -2.94 -7.67 -15.11
N GLY A 51 -3.90 -7.24 -15.93
CA GLY A 51 -4.05 -7.76 -17.28
C GLY A 51 -4.31 -9.27 -17.33
N GLY A 52 -4.96 -9.80 -16.30
CA GLY A 52 -5.22 -11.23 -16.18
C GLY A 52 -4.04 -12.05 -15.65
N LYS A 53 -2.94 -11.41 -15.28
CA LYS A 53 -1.75 -12.09 -14.78
C LYS A 53 -1.58 -11.84 -13.28
N PRO A 54 -1.38 -12.89 -12.46
CA PRO A 54 -1.15 -12.71 -11.04
C PRO A 54 0.17 -12.00 -10.78
N LEU A 55 0.14 -11.04 -9.87
CA LEU A 55 1.32 -10.31 -9.41
C LEU A 55 1.71 -10.83 -8.04
N THR A 56 3.00 -11.15 -7.86
CA THR A 56 3.53 -11.68 -6.61
C THR A 56 4.29 -10.61 -5.83
N THR A 57 4.57 -10.89 -4.55
CA THR A 57 5.44 -10.04 -3.72
C THR A 57 6.81 -9.86 -4.37
N THR A 58 7.38 -10.93 -4.92
CA THR A 58 8.67 -10.88 -5.59
C THR A 58 8.63 -9.95 -6.81
N ASP A 59 7.55 -10.01 -7.60
CA ASP A 59 7.40 -9.11 -8.75
C ASP A 59 7.42 -7.64 -8.34
N VAL A 60 6.70 -7.30 -7.27
CA VAL A 60 6.63 -5.92 -6.78
C VAL A 60 7.98 -5.47 -6.24
N LYS A 61 8.68 -6.31 -5.50
CA LYS A 61 10.02 -5.98 -4.99
C LYS A 61 11.01 -5.78 -6.11
N ASN A 62 10.92 -6.57 -7.18
CA ASN A 62 11.77 -6.40 -8.36
C ASN A 62 11.49 -5.07 -9.05
N LEU A 63 10.23 -4.69 -9.20
CA LEU A 63 9.86 -3.40 -9.77
C LEU A 63 10.39 -2.24 -8.92
N ALA A 64 10.27 -2.33 -7.60
CA ALA A 64 10.77 -1.31 -6.68
C ALA A 64 12.29 -1.18 -6.74
N ALA A 65 12.99 -2.28 -7.05
CA ALA A 65 14.45 -2.30 -7.23
C ALA A 65 14.89 -1.86 -8.65
N GLY A 66 13.94 -1.48 -9.51
CA GLY A 66 14.23 -1.04 -10.88
C GLY A 66 14.32 -2.17 -11.90
N GLN A 67 13.86 -3.38 -11.56
CA GLN A 67 13.83 -4.52 -12.45
C GLN A 67 12.43 -4.75 -12.98
N PRO A 68 12.28 -5.26 -14.24
CA PRO A 68 10.96 -5.60 -14.74
C PRO A 68 10.36 -6.79 -13.98
N ALA A 69 9.01 -6.79 -13.84
CA ALA A 69 8.32 -7.90 -13.22
C ALA A 69 8.49 -9.18 -14.06
N ALA A 70 8.73 -10.30 -13.38
CA ALA A 70 8.80 -11.62 -14.01
C ALA A 70 7.39 -12.13 -14.31
N ARG A 71 7.02 -12.13 -15.58
CA ARG A 71 5.70 -12.60 -16.03
C ARG A 71 5.79 -13.43 -17.28
#